data_4c4ac3a8b679a02db990db09e46f368c
#
_entry.id   4c4ac3a8b679a02db990db09e46f368c
#
_cell.length_a   1.000
_cell.length_b   1.000
_cell.length_c   1.000
_cell.angle_alpha   90.00
_cell.angle_beta   90.00
_cell.angle_gamma   90.00
#
_symmetry.space_group_name_H-M   'P 1'
#
loop_
_entity.id
_entity.type
_entity.pdbx_description
1 polymer ?
#
loop_
_entity_poly.entity_id
_entity_poly.type
_entity_poly.pdbx_seq_one_letter_code
_entity_poly.pdbx_strand_id
1 'polypeptide(L)'
;MGNLIELDPLELDQRYAVYSVRNTLEDGLPYTRSFIVIRNGYGVIVRFTRFQEYVGVYESGTYRPLTSNPEAKLYYICGMLNYCLVDHGARFRIRHVFSITREMLAEYFDHYAIERLPDGSHRSRQSVERCISTVTAFMAKLISKYGGFMKLRKADLYTEKSVVLKRGKMVKRSIPAFQAIGIEDHDGTFRDIPTKAVEILLPMAFRYARDIAFGLCLQAFAGLRAGEVCNVRQETSPLGPGIRFVEVDGSVREISIDLRQELALRSDGAEVGEIKKERVQLVYPAFRGAFCRAYELHKEYLKGVKFEKEYAPMFVNSRGKAMSYESYRKKFKNLVNGHLRSALLASEDPELRIYGQLLCENSLGTHCLRHWFTVQLVLRGEDIGNIQYFRGDRNPETAFLYLQNKGDLNRELKESNEKLIQFLLDVGGDCDG
;
A
#
# COMPACT_ATOMS: atom_id res chain seq x y z
N MET A 1 -16.90 -39.01 23.67
CA MET A 1 -17.85 -38.27 22.83
C MET A 1 -17.90 -36.87 23.34
N GLY A 2 -17.19 -35.92 22.70
CA GLY A 2 -17.25 -34.51 23.05
C GLY A 2 -18.57 -33.93 22.59
N ASN A 3 -19.32 -33.34 23.51
CA ASN A 3 -20.55 -32.64 23.20
C ASN A 3 -20.25 -31.58 22.12
N LEU A 4 -20.83 -31.76 20.93
CA LEU A 4 -20.99 -30.68 19.97
C LEU A 4 -21.83 -29.62 20.67
N ILE A 5 -21.19 -28.53 21.07
CA ILE A 5 -21.90 -27.35 21.54
C ILE A 5 -22.64 -26.83 20.31
N GLU A 6 -23.95 -27.07 20.24
CA GLU A 6 -24.81 -26.35 19.31
C GLU A 6 -24.60 -24.85 19.60
N LEU A 7 -23.99 -24.15 18.67
CA LEU A 7 -23.92 -22.69 18.74
C LEU A 7 -25.35 -22.19 18.64
N ASP A 8 -25.81 -21.50 19.68
CA ASP A 8 -27.08 -20.80 19.66
C ASP A 8 -27.23 -20.03 18.35
N PRO A 9 -28.43 -20.04 17.74
CA PRO A 9 -28.63 -19.25 16.53
C PRO A 9 -28.18 -17.82 16.79
N LEU A 10 -27.35 -17.30 15.89
CA LEU A 10 -26.97 -15.89 15.93
C LEU A 10 -28.25 -15.07 15.98
N GLU A 11 -28.40 -14.22 16.98
CA GLU A 11 -29.48 -13.24 16.99
C GLU A 11 -29.39 -12.39 15.72
N LEU A 12 -30.53 -11.95 15.19
CA LEU A 12 -30.62 -11.28 13.88
C LEU A 12 -29.69 -10.08 13.69
N ASP A 13 -29.20 -9.48 14.77
CA ASP A 13 -28.29 -8.34 14.77
C ASP A 13 -26.81 -8.68 14.98
N GLN A 14 -26.47 -9.97 15.15
CA GLN A 14 -25.09 -10.41 15.38
C GLN A 14 -24.32 -10.60 14.08
N ARG A 15 -23.07 -10.05 14.03
CA ARG A 15 -22.21 -10.14 12.85
C ARG A 15 -20.78 -10.50 13.22
N TYR A 16 -20.10 -11.19 12.31
CA TYR A 16 -18.67 -11.41 12.40
C TYR A 16 -17.91 -10.12 12.07
N ALA A 17 -16.93 -9.79 12.89
CA ALA A 17 -16.11 -8.59 12.73
C ALA A 17 -14.66 -8.87 13.09
N VAL A 18 -13.74 -8.09 12.55
CA VAL A 18 -12.34 -8.08 12.98
C VAL A 18 -12.19 -7.17 14.20
N TYR A 19 -11.51 -7.67 15.22
CA TYR A 19 -11.16 -6.92 16.42
C TYR A 19 -9.65 -6.99 16.63
N SER A 20 -8.98 -5.85 16.59
CA SER A 20 -7.54 -5.75 16.72
C SER A 20 -7.18 -5.12 18.05
N VAL A 21 -6.28 -5.77 18.78
CA VAL A 21 -5.74 -5.31 20.07
C VAL A 21 -4.27 -4.97 19.84
N ARG A 22 -3.87 -3.77 20.26
CA ARG A 22 -2.48 -3.35 20.31
C ARG A 22 -1.94 -3.52 21.72
N ASN A 23 -0.85 -4.20 21.84
CA ASN A 23 -0.13 -4.42 23.08
C ASN A 23 1.34 -4.06 22.90
N THR A 24 2.06 -3.91 24.01
CA THR A 24 3.51 -3.71 24.02
C THR A 24 4.15 -4.92 24.68
N LEU A 25 5.16 -5.49 24.05
CA LEU A 25 5.97 -6.56 24.63
C LEU A 25 6.81 -6.01 25.79
N GLU A 26 7.39 -6.90 26.60
CA GLU A 26 8.26 -6.53 27.74
C GLU A 26 9.51 -5.75 27.30
N ASP A 27 9.96 -5.95 26.07
CA ASP A 27 11.07 -5.21 25.44
C ASP A 27 10.65 -3.85 24.83
N GLY A 28 9.40 -3.42 25.05
CA GLY A 28 8.86 -2.16 24.53
C GLY A 28 8.39 -2.18 23.08
N LEU A 29 8.49 -3.31 22.39
CA LEU A 29 8.04 -3.41 21.00
C LEU A 29 6.51 -3.51 20.89
N PRO A 30 5.85 -2.63 20.13
CA PRO A 30 4.41 -2.72 19.93
C PRO A 30 4.08 -3.89 19.00
N TYR A 31 3.03 -4.63 19.33
CA TYR A 31 2.48 -5.64 18.46
C TYR A 31 0.96 -5.56 18.38
N THR A 32 0.40 -5.92 17.24
CA THR A 32 -1.04 -5.97 17.01
C THR A 32 -1.48 -7.42 16.88
N ARG A 33 -2.51 -7.81 17.60
CA ARG A 33 -3.16 -9.12 17.47
C ARG A 33 -4.61 -8.94 17.06
N SER A 34 -5.01 -9.54 15.97
CA SER A 34 -6.36 -9.44 15.43
C SER A 34 -7.12 -10.74 15.57
N PHE A 35 -8.39 -10.64 15.92
CA PHE A 35 -9.32 -11.73 16.18
C PHE A 35 -10.53 -11.60 15.26
N ILE A 36 -11.14 -12.72 14.92
CA ILE A 36 -12.50 -12.73 14.38
C ILE A 36 -13.46 -12.91 15.56
N VAL A 37 -14.31 -11.94 15.79
CA VAL A 37 -15.28 -11.88 16.88
C VAL A 37 -16.69 -11.79 16.34
N ILE A 38 -17.68 -12.09 17.18
CA ILE A 38 -19.08 -11.79 16.92
C ILE A 38 -19.46 -10.56 17.72
N ARG A 39 -20.03 -9.56 17.05
CA ARG A 39 -20.58 -8.34 17.67
C ARG A 39 -22.08 -8.29 17.48
N ASN A 40 -22.77 -7.71 18.47
CA ASN A 40 -24.18 -7.36 18.32
C ASN A 40 -24.37 -6.03 17.59
N GLY A 41 -25.62 -5.63 17.33
CA GLY A 41 -25.98 -4.39 16.66
C GLY A 41 -25.49 -3.11 17.34
N TYR A 42 -25.17 -3.19 18.63
CA TYR A 42 -24.57 -2.09 19.41
C TYR A 42 -23.03 -2.06 19.33
N GLY A 43 -22.40 -2.96 18.55
CA GLY A 43 -20.96 -3.04 18.41
C GLY A 43 -20.23 -3.75 19.55
N VAL A 44 -20.97 -4.27 20.56
CA VAL A 44 -20.39 -4.99 21.70
C VAL A 44 -19.95 -6.38 21.26
N ILE A 45 -18.77 -6.82 21.71
CA ILE A 45 -18.27 -8.17 21.45
C ILE A 45 -19.05 -9.17 22.30
N VAL A 46 -19.81 -10.03 21.65
CA VAL A 46 -20.58 -11.11 22.30
C VAL A 46 -19.72 -12.35 22.46
N ARG A 47 -18.88 -12.65 21.46
CA ARG A 47 -18.06 -13.87 21.45
C ARG A 47 -16.74 -13.68 20.69
N PHE A 48 -15.66 -14.23 21.24
CA PHE A 48 -14.41 -14.46 20.50
C PHE A 48 -14.50 -15.81 19.79
N THR A 49 -14.14 -15.83 18.50
CA THR A 49 -14.03 -17.09 17.76
C THR A 49 -12.56 -17.54 17.70
N ARG A 50 -12.32 -18.72 17.13
CA ARG A 50 -10.96 -19.20 16.82
C ARG A 50 -10.67 -19.22 15.32
N PHE A 51 -11.50 -18.59 14.51
CA PHE A 51 -11.37 -18.63 13.06
C PHE A 51 -10.09 -17.99 12.54
N GLN A 52 -9.52 -17.00 13.23
CA GLN A 52 -8.23 -16.39 12.87
C GLN A 52 -7.08 -17.41 12.83
N GLU A 53 -7.15 -18.51 13.61
CA GLU A 53 -6.12 -19.56 13.61
C GLU A 53 -6.06 -20.32 12.27
N TYR A 54 -7.14 -20.35 11.53
CA TYR A 54 -7.25 -21.04 10.24
C TYR A 54 -6.95 -20.13 9.03
N VAL A 55 -6.70 -18.86 9.24
CA VAL A 55 -6.41 -17.92 8.15
C VAL A 55 -4.93 -17.94 7.73
N GLY A 56 -4.06 -18.55 8.54
CA GLY A 56 -2.61 -18.61 8.27
C GLY A 56 -1.88 -17.29 8.55
N VAL A 57 -2.50 -16.43 9.34
CA VAL A 57 -1.92 -15.16 9.80
C VAL A 57 -1.02 -15.39 11.00
N TYR A 58 -1.34 -16.40 11.81
CA TYR A 58 -0.58 -16.78 12.99
C TYR A 58 0.03 -18.17 12.79
N GLU A 59 1.31 -18.25 12.49
CA GLU A 59 2.08 -19.48 12.68
C GLU A 59 2.47 -19.56 14.15
N SER A 60 2.36 -20.76 14.72
CA SER A 60 2.62 -21.02 16.14
C SER A 60 3.98 -20.44 16.56
N GLY A 61 3.98 -19.53 17.52
CA GLY A 61 5.18 -19.05 18.23
C GLY A 61 5.83 -17.78 17.68
N THR A 62 5.34 -17.17 16.62
CA THR A 62 5.92 -15.91 16.11
C THR A 62 4.93 -14.74 16.31
N TYR A 63 5.27 -13.84 17.23
CA TYR A 63 4.63 -12.53 17.35
C TYR A 63 5.21 -11.61 16.28
N ARG A 64 4.63 -11.61 15.09
CA ARG A 64 4.95 -10.58 14.09
C ARG A 64 3.89 -9.51 14.14
N PRO A 65 4.26 -8.22 14.04
CA PRO A 65 3.29 -7.16 13.84
C PRO A 65 2.46 -7.49 12.60
N LEU A 66 1.14 -7.39 12.71
CA LEU A 66 0.27 -7.59 11.55
C LEU A 66 0.45 -6.42 10.61
N THR A 67 0.95 -6.70 9.44
CA THR A 67 0.89 -5.78 8.31
C THR A 67 -0.54 -5.72 7.75
N SER A 68 -0.87 -4.69 7.01
CA SER A 68 -2.21 -4.51 6.40
C SER A 68 -2.69 -5.72 5.55
N ASN A 69 -1.78 -6.48 4.96
CA ASN A 69 -2.12 -7.66 4.15
C ASN A 69 -2.66 -8.86 4.95
N PRO A 70 -2.05 -9.28 6.07
CA PRO A 70 -2.63 -10.31 6.94
C PRO A 70 -3.98 -9.91 7.52
N GLU A 71 -4.17 -8.65 7.91
CA GLU A 71 -5.44 -8.18 8.45
C GLU A 71 -6.55 -8.21 7.40
N ALA A 72 -6.27 -7.83 6.14
CA ALA A 72 -7.20 -7.93 5.03
C ALA A 72 -7.76 -9.34 4.86
N LYS A 73 -6.98 -10.39 5.14
CA LYS A 73 -7.45 -11.78 5.09
C LYS A 73 -8.57 -12.05 6.09
N LEU A 74 -8.51 -11.46 7.28
CA LEU A 74 -9.55 -11.63 8.30
C LEU A 74 -10.87 -10.98 7.84
N TYR A 75 -10.81 -9.83 7.16
CA TYR A 75 -11.99 -9.19 6.60
C TYR A 75 -12.65 -10.03 5.49
N TYR A 76 -11.86 -10.69 4.64
CA TYR A 76 -12.42 -11.61 3.64
C TYR A 76 -13.18 -12.76 4.29
N ILE A 77 -12.66 -13.31 5.38
CA ILE A 77 -13.33 -14.40 6.11
C ILE A 77 -14.58 -13.88 6.81
N CYS A 78 -14.53 -12.73 7.49
CA CYS A 78 -15.71 -12.11 8.10
C CYS A 78 -16.81 -11.86 7.06
N GLY A 79 -16.45 -11.34 5.88
CA GLY A 79 -17.40 -11.12 4.77
C GLY A 79 -18.08 -12.41 4.35
N MET A 80 -17.33 -13.49 4.13
CA MET A 80 -17.86 -14.80 3.77
C MET A 80 -18.77 -15.39 4.87
N LEU A 81 -18.35 -15.31 6.14
CA LEU A 81 -19.15 -15.81 7.26
C LEU A 81 -20.45 -15.01 7.41
N ASN A 82 -20.39 -13.69 7.30
CA ASN A 82 -21.59 -12.84 7.34
C ASN A 82 -22.53 -13.17 6.18
N TYR A 83 -22.03 -13.22 4.95
CA TYR A 83 -22.84 -13.55 3.79
C TYR A 83 -23.54 -14.90 3.94
N CYS A 84 -22.78 -15.97 4.23
CA CYS A 84 -23.33 -17.32 4.25
C CYS A 84 -24.19 -17.62 5.49
N LEU A 85 -23.81 -17.14 6.69
CA LEU A 85 -24.42 -17.55 7.95
C LEU A 85 -25.40 -16.52 8.52
N VAL A 86 -25.18 -15.22 8.25
CA VAL A 86 -26.01 -14.15 8.80
C VAL A 86 -27.01 -13.66 7.74
N ASP A 87 -26.52 -13.07 6.64
CA ASP A 87 -27.37 -12.41 5.65
C ASP A 87 -28.23 -13.41 4.86
N HIS A 88 -27.69 -14.58 4.54
CA HIS A 88 -28.36 -15.62 3.75
C HIS A 88 -28.50 -16.95 4.48
N GLY A 89 -28.18 -17.03 5.78
CA GLY A 89 -28.25 -18.25 6.56
C GLY A 89 -29.63 -18.89 6.56
N ALA A 90 -30.70 -18.09 6.66
CA ALA A 90 -32.09 -18.57 6.58
C ALA A 90 -32.43 -19.09 5.19
N ARG A 91 -32.03 -18.42 4.11
CA ARG A 91 -32.21 -18.83 2.71
C ARG A 91 -31.48 -20.14 2.42
N PHE A 92 -30.25 -20.27 2.88
CA PHE A 92 -29.43 -21.47 2.71
C PHE A 92 -29.77 -22.58 3.70
N ARG A 93 -30.61 -22.31 4.70
CA ARG A 93 -30.98 -23.22 5.79
C ARG A 93 -29.76 -23.79 6.50
N ILE A 94 -28.73 -22.91 6.77
CA ILE A 94 -27.53 -23.28 7.49
C ILE A 94 -27.32 -22.33 8.68
N ARG A 95 -26.70 -22.87 9.73
CA ARG A 95 -26.33 -22.11 10.94
C ARG A 95 -24.87 -22.29 11.33
N HIS A 96 -24.13 -23.14 10.63
CA HIS A 96 -22.77 -23.48 10.97
C HIS A 96 -21.86 -23.51 9.74
N VAL A 97 -20.62 -23.08 9.90
CA VAL A 97 -19.59 -23.02 8.84
C VAL A 97 -19.37 -24.40 8.18
N PHE A 98 -19.57 -25.50 8.90
CA PHE A 98 -19.43 -26.85 8.37
C PHE A 98 -20.51 -27.23 7.33
N SER A 99 -21.61 -26.49 7.33
CA SER A 99 -22.72 -26.71 6.38
C SER A 99 -22.57 -25.90 5.08
N ILE A 100 -21.55 -25.07 4.96
CA ILE A 100 -21.28 -24.29 3.73
C ILE A 100 -20.96 -25.27 2.61
N THR A 101 -21.56 -25.04 1.43
CA THR A 101 -21.32 -25.80 0.21
C THR A 101 -20.50 -25.02 -0.81
N ARG A 102 -20.13 -25.71 -1.90
CA ARG A 102 -19.39 -25.08 -3.01
C ARG A 102 -20.22 -23.97 -3.68
N GLU A 103 -21.52 -24.22 -3.87
CA GLU A 103 -22.44 -23.28 -4.53
C GLU A 103 -22.58 -21.99 -3.72
N MET A 104 -22.66 -22.09 -2.39
CA MET A 104 -22.74 -20.94 -1.49
C MET A 104 -21.45 -20.09 -1.56
N LEU A 105 -20.29 -20.73 -1.66
CA LEU A 105 -19.02 -20.01 -1.85
C LEU A 105 -18.95 -19.33 -3.22
N ALA A 106 -19.40 -20.00 -4.28
CA ALA A 106 -19.44 -19.41 -5.62
C ALA A 106 -20.33 -18.16 -5.63
N GLU A 107 -21.54 -18.26 -5.07
CA GLU A 107 -22.48 -17.14 -4.96
C GLU A 107 -21.89 -15.99 -4.13
N TYR A 108 -21.20 -16.29 -3.03
CA TYR A 108 -20.50 -15.27 -2.26
C TYR A 108 -19.41 -14.55 -3.09
N PHE A 109 -18.62 -15.28 -3.87
CA PHE A 109 -17.56 -14.67 -4.69
C PHE A 109 -18.12 -13.79 -5.79
N ASP A 110 -19.23 -14.19 -6.41
CA ASP A 110 -19.92 -13.37 -7.39
C ASP A 110 -20.49 -12.10 -6.75
N HIS A 111 -21.16 -12.23 -5.60
CA HIS A 111 -21.63 -11.09 -4.83
C HIS A 111 -20.48 -10.15 -4.46
N TYR A 112 -19.37 -10.68 -3.93
CA TYR A 112 -18.19 -9.89 -3.55
C TYR A 112 -17.58 -9.15 -4.74
N ALA A 113 -17.59 -9.73 -5.93
CA ALA A 113 -17.07 -9.11 -7.15
C ALA A 113 -17.94 -7.95 -7.65
N ILE A 114 -19.27 -8.09 -7.58
CA ILE A 114 -20.26 -7.14 -8.14
C ILE A 114 -20.59 -6.02 -7.15
N GLU A 115 -20.49 -6.28 -5.84
CA GLU A 115 -20.82 -5.30 -4.80
C GLU A 115 -19.97 -4.04 -4.93
N ARG A 116 -20.64 -2.87 -4.97
CA ARG A 116 -19.98 -1.58 -5.04
C ARG A 116 -19.41 -1.17 -3.69
N LEU A 117 -18.24 -0.56 -3.72
CA LEU A 117 -17.63 0.06 -2.56
C LEU A 117 -18.39 1.34 -2.18
N PRO A 118 -18.23 1.88 -0.94
CA PRO A 118 -18.90 3.10 -0.50
C PRO A 118 -18.63 4.34 -1.37
N ASP A 119 -17.54 4.33 -2.13
CA ASP A 119 -17.20 5.40 -3.09
C ASP A 119 -17.79 5.15 -4.49
N GLY A 120 -18.62 4.12 -4.65
CA GLY A 120 -19.29 3.74 -5.90
C GLY A 120 -18.42 2.91 -6.86
N SER A 121 -17.14 2.70 -6.56
CA SER A 121 -16.23 1.92 -7.40
C SER A 121 -16.44 0.41 -7.24
N HIS A 122 -15.99 -0.37 -8.23
CA HIS A 122 -15.93 -1.83 -8.16
C HIS A 122 -14.61 -2.31 -7.56
N ARG A 123 -14.60 -3.51 -7.00
CA ARG A 123 -13.37 -4.14 -6.52
C ARG A 123 -12.48 -4.53 -7.69
N SER A 124 -11.17 -4.31 -7.56
CA SER A 124 -10.20 -4.73 -8.57
C SER A 124 -10.15 -6.28 -8.68
N ARG A 125 -9.85 -6.79 -9.88
CA ARG A 125 -9.60 -8.23 -10.13
C ARG A 125 -8.67 -8.83 -9.06
N GLN A 126 -7.58 -8.16 -8.76
CA GLN A 126 -6.61 -8.62 -7.77
C GLN A 126 -7.23 -8.77 -6.35
N SER A 127 -8.15 -7.88 -5.96
CA SER A 127 -8.84 -7.97 -4.67
C SER A 127 -9.79 -9.16 -4.63
N VAL A 128 -10.51 -9.43 -5.73
CA VAL A 128 -11.41 -10.57 -5.84
C VAL A 128 -10.63 -11.89 -5.82
N GLU A 129 -9.53 -11.99 -6.58
CA GLU A 129 -8.66 -13.18 -6.59
C GLU A 129 -8.03 -13.44 -5.21
N ARG A 130 -7.65 -12.40 -4.48
CA ARG A 130 -7.16 -12.52 -3.10
C ARG A 130 -8.25 -13.00 -2.14
N CYS A 131 -9.48 -12.51 -2.29
CA CYS A 131 -10.63 -12.99 -1.52
C CYS A 131 -10.84 -14.48 -1.76
N ILE A 132 -10.98 -14.90 -3.04
CA ILE A 132 -11.16 -16.29 -3.43
C ILE A 132 -10.04 -17.17 -2.86
N SER A 133 -8.79 -16.79 -3.06
CA SER A 133 -7.62 -17.54 -2.57
C SER A 133 -7.62 -17.67 -1.05
N THR A 134 -7.96 -16.60 -0.32
CA THR A 134 -7.95 -16.57 1.15
C THR A 134 -9.07 -17.43 1.73
N VAL A 135 -10.30 -17.28 1.22
CA VAL A 135 -11.45 -18.06 1.68
C VAL A 135 -11.27 -19.54 1.36
N THR A 136 -10.78 -19.87 0.16
CA THR A 136 -10.49 -21.24 -0.24
C THR A 136 -9.45 -21.88 0.67
N ALA A 137 -8.37 -21.17 0.99
CA ALA A 137 -7.33 -21.66 1.90
C ALA A 137 -7.85 -21.85 3.34
N PHE A 138 -8.70 -20.94 3.83
CA PHE A 138 -9.36 -21.04 5.12
C PHE A 138 -10.26 -22.30 5.19
N MET A 139 -11.13 -22.50 4.20
CA MET A 139 -11.98 -23.69 4.14
C MET A 139 -11.17 -24.97 4.04
N ALA A 140 -10.08 -24.99 3.27
CA ALA A 140 -9.18 -26.15 3.18
C ALA A 140 -8.55 -26.52 4.52
N LYS A 141 -8.17 -25.53 5.35
CA LYS A 141 -7.66 -25.78 6.70
C LYS A 141 -8.74 -26.32 7.64
N LEU A 142 -9.97 -25.80 7.55
CA LEU A 142 -11.08 -26.36 8.29
C LEU A 142 -11.38 -27.81 7.89
N ILE A 143 -11.38 -28.12 6.59
CA ILE A 143 -11.54 -29.48 6.09
C ILE A 143 -10.43 -30.40 6.60
N SER A 144 -9.18 -29.94 6.60
CA SER A 144 -8.07 -30.74 7.11
C SER A 144 -8.25 -31.15 8.57
N LYS A 145 -8.91 -30.31 9.38
CA LYS A 145 -9.12 -30.56 10.81
C LYS A 145 -10.47 -31.21 11.12
N TYR A 146 -11.52 -30.86 10.38
CA TYR A 146 -12.89 -31.21 10.69
C TYR A 146 -13.63 -31.89 9.51
N GLY A 147 -12.90 -32.48 8.57
CA GLY A 147 -13.46 -33.00 7.31
C GLY A 147 -14.62 -33.95 7.46
N GLY A 148 -14.64 -34.76 8.54
CA GLY A 148 -15.77 -35.67 8.83
C GLY A 148 -17.11 -35.00 9.15
N PHE A 149 -17.06 -33.69 9.49
CA PHE A 149 -18.29 -32.92 9.82
C PHE A 149 -18.65 -31.92 8.72
N MET A 150 -17.79 -31.72 7.73
CA MET A 150 -18.00 -30.72 6.69
C MET A 150 -18.68 -31.28 5.47
N LYS A 151 -19.64 -30.54 4.92
CA LYS A 151 -20.26 -30.88 3.62
C LYS A 151 -19.29 -30.70 2.45
N LEU A 152 -18.41 -29.71 2.55
CA LEU A 152 -17.42 -29.38 1.54
C LEU A 152 -16.21 -30.33 1.61
N ARG A 153 -15.70 -30.75 0.47
CA ARG A 153 -14.51 -31.58 0.35
C ARG A 153 -13.36 -30.79 -0.30
N LYS A 154 -12.12 -31.21 -0.10
CA LYS A 154 -10.94 -30.55 -0.67
C LYS A 154 -10.98 -30.51 -2.21
N ALA A 155 -11.56 -31.54 -2.84
CA ALA A 155 -11.75 -31.60 -4.30
C ALA A 155 -12.70 -30.52 -4.84
N ASP A 156 -13.63 -30.03 -4.00
CA ASP A 156 -14.56 -28.95 -4.38
C ASP A 156 -13.89 -27.58 -4.40
N LEU A 157 -12.76 -27.44 -3.71
CA LEU A 157 -12.06 -26.17 -3.51
C LEU A 157 -10.97 -25.90 -4.55
N TYR A 158 -10.35 -26.95 -5.10
CA TYR A 158 -9.19 -26.80 -5.96
C TYR A 158 -9.32 -27.61 -7.24
N THR A 159 -8.77 -27.05 -8.31
CA THR A 159 -8.56 -27.73 -9.59
C THR A 159 -7.07 -27.75 -9.93
N GLU A 160 -6.64 -28.76 -10.69
CA GLU A 160 -5.27 -28.85 -11.17
C GLU A 160 -5.13 -28.09 -12.50
N LYS A 161 -4.18 -27.19 -12.60
CA LYS A 161 -3.81 -26.50 -13.83
C LYS A 161 -2.33 -26.72 -14.15
N SER A 162 -2.05 -27.13 -15.38
CA SER A 162 -0.69 -27.22 -15.88
C SER A 162 -0.16 -25.82 -16.18
N VAL A 163 0.93 -25.42 -15.54
CA VAL A 163 1.58 -24.12 -15.73
C VAL A 163 2.98 -24.36 -16.25
N VAL A 164 3.33 -23.67 -17.34
CA VAL A 164 4.70 -23.68 -17.88
C VAL A 164 5.53 -22.66 -17.10
N LEU A 165 6.58 -23.11 -16.43
CA LEU A 165 7.52 -22.25 -15.74
C LEU A 165 8.46 -21.56 -16.74
N LYS A 166 9.10 -20.44 -16.35
CA LYS A 166 10.02 -19.62 -17.18
C LYS A 166 11.17 -20.42 -17.84
N ARG A 167 11.41 -21.68 -17.44
CA ARG A 167 12.40 -22.58 -18.03
C ARG A 167 11.78 -23.70 -18.89
N GLY A 168 10.54 -23.54 -19.37
CA GLY A 168 9.85 -24.53 -20.18
C GLY A 168 9.37 -25.79 -19.44
N LYS A 169 9.59 -25.91 -18.13
CA LYS A 169 9.14 -27.04 -17.34
C LYS A 169 7.65 -26.91 -17.03
N MET A 170 6.86 -27.89 -17.43
CA MET A 170 5.44 -28.01 -17.04
C MET A 170 5.33 -28.48 -15.59
N VAL A 171 4.59 -27.76 -14.79
CA VAL A 171 4.28 -28.12 -13.40
C VAL A 171 2.77 -28.04 -13.18
N LYS A 172 2.20 -29.08 -12.61
CA LYS A 172 0.81 -29.05 -12.16
C LYS A 172 0.71 -28.23 -10.88
N ARG A 173 -0.13 -27.21 -10.88
CA ARG A 173 -0.45 -26.40 -9.70
C ARG A 173 -1.92 -26.55 -9.34
N SER A 174 -2.16 -26.72 -8.06
CA SER A 174 -3.50 -26.66 -7.49
C SER A 174 -3.91 -25.20 -7.35
N ILE A 175 -4.95 -24.79 -8.03
CA ILE A 175 -5.50 -23.43 -8.00
C ILE A 175 -6.93 -23.47 -7.50
N PRO A 176 -7.48 -22.39 -6.89
CA PRO A 176 -8.89 -22.34 -6.50
C PRO A 176 -9.80 -22.71 -7.67
N ALA A 177 -10.83 -23.50 -7.41
CA ALA A 177 -11.79 -23.97 -8.42
C ALA A 177 -12.92 -22.95 -8.69
N PHE A 178 -12.77 -21.72 -8.19
CA PHE A 178 -13.77 -20.67 -8.30
C PHE A 178 -13.29 -19.57 -9.25
N GLN A 179 -14.23 -19.05 -10.04
CA GLN A 179 -14.08 -17.87 -10.87
C GLN A 179 -15.28 -16.98 -10.60
N ALA A 180 -15.06 -15.72 -10.20
CA ALA A 180 -16.16 -14.80 -10.01
C ALA A 180 -16.59 -14.18 -11.35
N ILE A 181 -17.91 -13.94 -11.49
CA ILE A 181 -18.53 -13.32 -12.65
C ILE A 181 -18.47 -11.79 -12.51
N GLY A 182 -18.39 -11.07 -13.63
CA GLY A 182 -18.54 -9.60 -13.63
C GLY A 182 -17.30 -8.84 -13.13
N ILE A 183 -16.12 -9.47 -13.14
CA ILE A 183 -14.88 -8.77 -12.85
C ILE A 183 -14.53 -7.87 -14.04
N GLU A 184 -14.80 -6.58 -13.91
CA GLU A 184 -14.29 -5.61 -14.85
C GLU A 184 -12.79 -5.41 -14.59
N ASP A 185 -11.98 -5.44 -15.66
CA ASP A 185 -10.57 -5.08 -15.62
C ASP A 185 -10.46 -3.54 -15.53
N HIS A 186 -10.83 -2.98 -14.39
CA HIS A 186 -10.47 -1.61 -14.09
C HIS A 186 -9.08 -1.64 -13.46
N ASP A 187 -8.10 -1.22 -14.21
CA ASP A 187 -6.80 -0.82 -13.67
C ASP A 187 -7.02 0.38 -12.75
N GLY A 188 -7.42 0.08 -11.51
CA GLY A 188 -8.03 1.03 -10.59
C GLY A 188 -7.10 2.13 -10.06
N THR A 189 -5.81 2.11 -10.37
CA THR A 189 -4.88 3.17 -9.96
C THR A 189 -3.77 3.28 -10.99
N PHE A 190 -3.76 4.39 -11.68
CA PHE A 190 -2.72 4.71 -12.63
C PHE A 190 -1.39 4.91 -11.91
N ARG A 191 -0.32 4.30 -12.41
CA ARG A 191 0.99 4.32 -11.76
C ARG A 191 2.05 5.04 -12.58
N ASP A 192 1.80 5.26 -13.85
CA ASP A 192 2.73 5.92 -14.74
C ASP A 192 2.51 7.43 -14.70
N ILE A 193 3.62 8.16 -14.71
CA ILE A 193 3.62 9.60 -14.83
C ILE A 193 4.74 10.01 -15.80
N PRO A 194 4.41 10.74 -16.88
CA PRO A 194 5.41 11.27 -17.80
C PRO A 194 6.38 12.23 -17.09
N THR A 195 7.63 12.28 -17.55
CA THR A 195 8.63 13.19 -16.97
C THR A 195 8.18 14.64 -17.01
N LYS A 196 7.63 15.11 -18.12
CA LYS A 196 7.07 16.46 -18.26
C LYS A 196 5.97 16.76 -17.22
N ALA A 197 5.17 15.76 -16.86
CA ALA A 197 4.14 15.93 -15.81
C ALA A 197 4.76 15.97 -14.40
N VAL A 198 5.89 15.29 -14.15
CA VAL A 198 6.65 15.39 -12.89
C VAL A 198 7.27 16.78 -12.76
N GLU A 199 7.78 17.35 -13.86
CA GLU A 199 8.32 18.71 -13.93
C GLU A 199 7.29 19.79 -13.58
N ILE A 200 6.02 19.52 -13.81
CA ILE A 200 4.88 20.38 -13.40
C ILE A 200 4.46 20.07 -11.94
N LEU A 201 4.39 18.81 -11.58
CA LEU A 201 3.88 18.35 -10.29
C LEU A 201 4.75 18.82 -9.11
N LEU A 202 6.07 18.67 -9.21
CA LEU A 202 6.96 18.97 -8.08
C LEU A 202 6.96 20.47 -7.71
N PRO A 203 7.13 21.43 -8.63
CA PRO A 203 7.02 22.85 -8.31
C PRO A 203 5.62 23.22 -7.82
N MET A 204 4.58 22.66 -8.43
CA MET A 204 3.19 22.87 -8.01
C MET A 204 2.96 22.41 -6.56
N ALA A 205 3.62 21.33 -6.12
CA ALA A 205 3.54 20.86 -4.75
C ALA A 205 4.15 21.89 -3.77
N PHE A 206 5.26 22.51 -4.09
CA PHE A 206 5.84 23.58 -3.26
C PHE A 206 4.95 24.81 -3.17
N ARG A 207 4.13 25.08 -4.20
CA ARG A 207 3.19 26.20 -4.21
C ARG A 207 1.90 25.90 -3.44
N TYR A 208 1.31 24.72 -3.59
CA TYR A 208 -0.05 24.41 -3.12
C TYR A 208 -0.14 23.35 -2.02
N ALA A 209 0.95 22.60 -1.76
CA ALA A 209 0.96 21.49 -0.81
C ALA A 209 2.36 21.37 -0.14
N ARG A 210 2.87 22.49 0.42
CA ARG A 210 4.22 22.60 1.00
C ARG A 210 4.54 21.50 2.01
N ASP A 211 3.56 21.07 2.77
CA ASP A 211 3.69 20.06 3.82
C ASP A 211 4.00 18.65 3.30
N ILE A 212 3.74 18.36 2.02
CA ILE A 212 4.09 17.08 1.38
C ILE A 212 5.09 17.24 0.24
N ALA A 213 5.41 18.46 -0.20
CA ALA A 213 6.22 18.72 -1.38
C ALA A 213 7.58 18.02 -1.36
N PHE A 214 8.33 18.17 -0.27
CA PHE A 214 9.61 17.48 -0.11
C PHE A 214 9.43 15.94 -0.04
N GLY A 215 8.32 15.45 0.51
CA GLY A 215 7.99 14.03 0.51
C GLY A 215 7.84 13.45 -0.90
N LEU A 216 7.26 14.22 -1.83
CA LEU A 216 7.20 13.85 -3.24
C LEU A 216 8.60 13.82 -3.87
N CYS A 217 9.48 14.75 -3.49
CA CYS A 217 10.88 14.74 -3.91
C CYS A 217 11.64 13.52 -3.37
N LEU A 218 11.41 13.10 -2.13
CA LEU A 218 11.97 11.86 -1.58
C LEU A 218 11.55 10.62 -2.41
N GLN A 219 10.30 10.59 -2.86
CA GLN A 219 9.81 9.51 -3.73
C GLN A 219 10.45 9.57 -5.13
N ALA A 220 10.59 10.77 -5.69
CA ALA A 220 11.14 10.96 -7.03
C ALA A 220 12.67 10.80 -7.10
N PHE A 221 13.41 11.20 -6.08
CA PHE A 221 14.90 11.28 -6.12
C PHE A 221 15.61 10.15 -5.37
N ALA A 222 14.91 9.51 -4.43
CA ALA A 222 15.43 8.39 -3.65
C ALA A 222 14.52 7.15 -3.67
N GLY A 223 13.42 7.21 -4.42
CA GLY A 223 12.54 6.08 -4.63
C GLY A 223 11.80 5.58 -3.38
N LEU A 224 11.58 6.41 -2.37
CA LEU A 224 10.89 6.03 -1.14
C LEU A 224 9.44 5.65 -1.40
N ARG A 225 8.90 4.75 -0.58
CA ARG A 225 7.44 4.53 -0.50
C ARG A 225 6.81 5.63 0.35
N ALA A 226 5.55 5.97 0.06
CA ALA A 226 4.87 7.03 0.80
C ALA A 226 4.78 6.78 2.32
N GLY A 227 4.64 5.52 2.76
CA GLY A 227 4.72 5.16 4.17
C GLY A 227 6.11 5.37 4.77
N GLU A 228 7.18 5.09 4.00
CA GLU A 228 8.56 5.36 4.40
C GLU A 228 8.82 6.86 4.51
N VAL A 229 8.28 7.69 3.60
CA VAL A 229 8.37 9.17 3.65
C VAL A 229 7.84 9.69 4.98
N CYS A 230 6.68 9.23 5.43
CA CYS A 230 6.06 9.69 6.68
C CYS A 230 6.92 9.40 7.93
N ASN A 231 7.84 8.44 7.84
CA ASN A 231 8.76 8.06 8.94
C ASN A 231 10.11 8.79 8.91
N VAL A 232 10.38 9.67 7.95
CA VAL A 232 11.63 10.44 7.91
C VAL A 232 11.65 11.47 9.04
N ARG A 233 12.79 11.55 9.74
CA ARG A 233 13.02 12.42 10.89
C ARG A 233 13.79 13.67 10.50
N GLN A 234 13.60 14.74 11.27
CA GLN A 234 14.44 15.95 11.19
C GLN A 234 15.84 15.72 11.78
N GLU A 235 16.77 16.65 11.53
CA GLU A 235 18.14 16.62 12.09
C GLU A 235 18.15 16.65 13.62
N THR A 236 17.17 17.31 14.22
CA THR A 236 17.03 17.50 15.67
C THR A 236 16.42 16.32 16.40
N SER A 237 16.11 15.22 15.70
CA SER A 237 15.52 14.04 16.32
C SER A 237 16.45 13.43 17.39
N PRO A 238 15.97 13.08 18.59
CA PRO A 238 16.74 12.36 19.58
C PRO A 238 17.19 10.97 19.13
N LEU A 239 16.54 10.41 18.12
CA LEU A 239 16.92 9.14 17.47
C LEU A 239 18.01 9.30 16.40
N GLY A 240 18.56 10.50 16.27
CA GLY A 240 19.52 10.88 15.26
C GLY A 240 18.87 11.39 13.97
N PRO A 241 19.66 12.05 13.13
CA PRO A 241 19.18 12.69 11.90
C PRO A 241 18.62 11.66 10.93
N GLY A 242 17.42 11.96 10.38
CA GLY A 242 16.79 11.12 9.35
C GLY A 242 17.44 11.27 7.99
N ILE A 243 18.11 12.39 7.72
CA ILE A 243 18.86 12.65 6.48
C ILE A 243 20.26 13.09 6.86
N ARG A 244 21.26 12.52 6.18
CA ARG A 244 22.68 12.85 6.38
C ARG A 244 23.32 13.25 5.07
N PHE A 245 24.14 14.28 5.11
CA PHE A 245 24.92 14.78 3.99
C PHE A 245 26.40 14.47 4.26
N VAL A 246 27.07 13.90 3.27
CA VAL A 246 28.53 13.73 3.27
C VAL A 246 29.09 14.74 2.27
N GLU A 247 29.88 15.70 2.77
CA GLU A 247 30.52 16.71 1.98
C GLU A 247 32.00 16.39 1.84
N VAL A 248 32.54 16.61 0.63
CA VAL A 248 33.96 16.50 0.33
C VAL A 248 34.30 17.69 -0.55
N ASP A 249 35.35 18.44 -0.16
CA ASP A 249 35.81 19.65 -0.85
C ASP A 249 34.68 20.65 -1.13
N GLY A 250 33.80 20.88 -0.14
CA GLY A 250 32.65 21.80 -0.26
C GLY A 250 31.53 21.37 -1.19
N SER A 251 31.56 20.13 -1.66
CA SER A 251 30.52 19.56 -2.51
C SER A 251 29.84 18.35 -1.83
N VAL A 252 28.51 18.26 -1.93
CA VAL A 252 27.76 17.12 -1.41
C VAL A 252 28.04 15.91 -2.28
N ARG A 253 28.73 14.92 -1.72
CA ARG A 253 29.11 13.66 -2.40
C ARG A 253 28.11 12.55 -2.20
N GLU A 254 27.46 12.51 -1.05
CA GLU A 254 26.46 11.50 -0.75
C GLU A 254 25.33 12.07 0.12
N ILE A 255 24.12 11.62 -0.12
CA ILE A 255 22.97 11.93 0.73
C ILE A 255 22.30 10.60 1.07
N SER A 256 22.16 10.36 2.37
CA SER A 256 21.54 9.14 2.88
C SER A 256 20.34 9.43 3.76
N ILE A 257 19.33 8.56 3.67
CA ILE A 257 18.07 8.65 4.41
C ILE A 257 17.95 7.41 5.31
N ASP A 258 17.81 7.63 6.61
CA ASP A 258 17.73 6.58 7.61
C ASP A 258 16.28 6.07 7.73
N LEU A 259 16.04 4.86 7.25
CA LEU A 259 14.78 4.12 7.28
C LEU A 259 14.86 2.87 8.16
N ARG A 260 15.64 2.90 9.26
CA ARG A 260 15.79 1.78 10.19
C ARG A 260 14.85 1.86 11.38
N GLN A 261 14.22 3.00 11.59
CA GLN A 261 13.31 3.22 12.71
C GLN A 261 11.96 3.72 12.21
N GLU A 262 10.92 3.06 12.66
CA GLU A 262 9.54 3.38 12.35
C GLU A 262 8.88 4.05 13.56
N LEU A 263 8.12 5.11 13.32
CA LEU A 263 7.22 5.67 14.32
C LEU A 263 5.96 4.80 14.39
N ALA A 264 6.04 3.71 15.13
CA ALA A 264 5.00 2.68 15.21
C ALA A 264 3.67 3.22 15.77
N LEU A 265 3.76 4.11 16.77
CA LEU A 265 2.58 4.70 17.42
C LEU A 265 2.78 6.19 17.65
N ARG A 266 1.86 6.98 17.11
CA ARG A 266 1.70 8.37 17.55
C ARG A 266 1.04 8.41 18.92
N SER A 267 1.25 9.50 19.70
CA SER A 267 0.62 9.73 20.99
C SER A 267 -0.91 9.61 20.98
N ASP A 268 -1.55 9.83 19.81
CA ASP A 268 -3.00 9.69 19.60
C ASP A 268 -3.40 8.33 18.98
N GLY A 269 -2.47 7.37 18.91
CA GLY A 269 -2.71 6.02 18.42
C GLY A 269 -2.85 5.90 16.89
N ALA A 270 -2.70 6.98 16.10
CA ALA A 270 -2.79 6.91 14.65
C ALA A 270 -1.54 6.26 14.04
N GLU A 271 -1.73 5.46 13.00
CA GLU A 271 -0.63 4.86 12.24
C GLU A 271 0.03 5.90 11.33
N VAL A 272 1.36 5.95 11.35
CA VAL A 272 2.14 6.88 10.51
C VAL A 272 2.35 6.29 9.13
N GLY A 273 2.90 5.09 9.06
CA GLY A 273 3.19 4.37 7.81
C GLY A 273 4.18 3.25 8.07
N GLU A 274 4.25 2.28 7.17
CA GLU A 274 5.09 1.09 7.32
C GLU A 274 6.43 1.25 6.59
N ILE A 275 7.53 0.92 7.26
CA ILE A 275 8.85 0.70 6.64
C ILE A 275 8.97 -0.78 6.29
N LYS A 276 8.69 -1.13 5.03
CA LYS A 276 8.69 -2.55 4.58
C LYS A 276 10.06 -3.23 4.63
N LYS A 277 11.14 -2.46 4.65
CA LYS A 277 12.51 -2.93 4.76
C LYS A 277 13.36 -1.87 5.43
N GLU A 278 13.88 -2.19 6.59
CA GLU A 278 14.84 -1.36 7.30
C GLU A 278 16.13 -1.25 6.49
N ARG A 279 16.57 0.00 6.26
CA ARG A 279 17.78 0.30 5.49
C ARG A 279 18.20 1.75 5.63
N VAL A 280 19.40 2.02 5.20
CA VAL A 280 19.83 3.38 4.82
C VAL A 280 19.66 3.49 3.31
N GLN A 281 18.85 4.45 2.88
CA GLN A 281 18.52 4.67 1.47
C GLN A 281 19.36 5.81 0.93
N LEU A 282 20.05 5.62 -0.20
CA LEU A 282 20.79 6.67 -0.87
C LEU A 282 19.92 7.45 -1.86
N VAL A 283 20.17 8.75 -1.94
CA VAL A 283 19.67 9.59 -3.03
C VAL A 283 20.50 9.31 -4.27
N TYR A 284 19.84 9.12 -5.40
CA TYR A 284 20.54 8.84 -6.65
C TYR A 284 21.42 10.02 -7.06
N PRO A 285 22.69 9.79 -7.47
CA PRO A 285 23.66 10.86 -7.68
C PRO A 285 23.21 12.00 -8.58
N ALA A 286 22.52 11.69 -9.67
CA ALA A 286 22.04 12.70 -10.62
C ALA A 286 20.96 13.64 -10.07
N PHE A 287 20.31 13.28 -8.96
CA PHE A 287 19.27 14.10 -8.35
C PHE A 287 19.71 14.86 -7.10
N ARG A 288 21.00 14.80 -6.72
CA ARG A 288 21.50 15.43 -5.48
C ARG A 288 21.25 16.93 -5.45
N GLY A 289 21.51 17.64 -6.54
CA GLY A 289 21.29 19.09 -6.60
C GLY A 289 19.83 19.47 -6.38
N ALA A 290 18.92 18.83 -7.11
CA ALA A 290 17.49 19.04 -6.94
C ALA A 290 17.00 18.64 -5.53
N PHE A 291 17.56 17.56 -4.97
CA PHE A 291 17.26 17.14 -3.60
C PHE A 291 17.69 18.18 -2.56
N CYS A 292 18.91 18.69 -2.65
CA CYS A 292 19.42 19.72 -1.73
C CYS A 292 18.51 20.95 -1.76
N ARG A 293 18.16 21.42 -2.95
CA ARG A 293 17.27 22.58 -3.08
C ARG A 293 15.89 22.33 -2.49
N ALA A 294 15.28 21.17 -2.78
CA ALA A 294 13.99 20.80 -2.22
C ALA A 294 14.04 20.68 -0.68
N TYR A 295 15.16 20.17 -0.13
CA TYR A 295 15.37 20.06 1.30
C TYR A 295 15.46 21.45 1.97
N GLU A 296 16.21 22.40 1.39
CA GLU A 296 16.30 23.79 1.86
C GLU A 296 14.92 24.46 1.90
N LEU A 297 14.14 24.37 0.82
CA LEU A 297 12.77 24.90 0.76
C LEU A 297 11.88 24.29 1.85
N HIS A 298 12.05 23.01 2.14
CA HIS A 298 11.29 22.35 3.20
C HIS A 298 11.76 22.76 4.60
N LYS A 299 13.05 22.95 4.81
CA LYS A 299 13.58 23.48 6.08
C LYS A 299 13.05 24.90 6.36
N GLU A 300 12.95 25.72 5.34
CA GLU A 300 12.36 27.05 5.44
C GLU A 300 10.88 26.99 5.85
N TYR A 301 10.12 26.10 5.23
CA TYR A 301 8.74 25.82 5.62
C TYR A 301 8.64 25.38 7.10
N LEU A 302 9.53 24.50 7.56
CA LEU A 302 9.50 23.96 8.93
C LEU A 302 9.82 25.00 10.01
N LYS A 303 10.49 26.11 9.71
CA LYS A 303 10.77 27.20 10.68
C LYS A 303 9.48 27.75 11.32
N GLY A 304 8.37 27.75 10.57
CA GLY A 304 7.06 28.20 11.04
C GLY A 304 6.15 27.12 11.61
N VAL A 305 6.61 25.86 11.66
CA VAL A 305 5.77 24.71 12.03
C VAL A 305 6.11 24.17 13.42
N LYS A 306 5.12 24.07 14.30
CA LYS A 306 5.28 23.36 15.59
C LYS A 306 5.23 21.86 15.38
N PHE A 307 6.10 21.09 16.06
CA PHE A 307 6.13 19.63 15.95
C PHE A 307 6.52 18.96 17.27
N GLU A 308 6.17 17.66 17.39
CA GLU A 308 6.54 16.81 18.53
C GLU A 308 8.07 16.59 18.53
N LYS A 309 8.75 17.01 19.62
CA LYS A 309 10.21 16.94 19.74
C LYS A 309 10.74 15.53 19.96
N GLU A 310 9.94 14.66 20.55
CA GLU A 310 10.34 13.28 20.92
C GLU A 310 10.77 12.44 19.72
N TYR A 311 10.12 12.64 18.57
CA TYR A 311 10.49 11.98 17.32
C TYR A 311 11.08 12.96 16.31
N ALA A 312 10.66 14.23 16.34
CA ALA A 312 10.96 15.28 15.37
C ALA A 312 10.68 14.83 13.91
N PRO A 313 9.40 14.57 13.56
CA PRO A 313 9.06 14.12 12.22
C PRO A 313 9.35 15.19 11.17
N MET A 314 9.86 14.78 10.00
CA MET A 314 10.07 15.67 8.87
C MET A 314 8.75 16.19 8.29
N PHE A 315 7.72 15.34 8.26
CA PHE A 315 6.41 15.67 7.73
C PHE A 315 5.40 15.76 8.87
N VAL A 316 4.80 16.94 9.01
CA VAL A 316 4.00 17.30 10.18
C VAL A 316 2.58 17.64 9.73
N ASN A 317 1.59 17.18 10.49
CA ASN A 317 0.21 17.58 10.29
C ASN A 317 -0.11 18.91 10.99
N SER A 318 -1.33 19.45 10.81
CA SER A 318 -1.78 20.70 11.41
C SER A 318 -1.78 20.71 12.96
N ARG A 319 -1.64 19.53 13.61
CA ARG A 319 -1.59 19.39 15.07
C ARG A 319 -0.15 19.24 15.61
N GLY A 320 0.86 19.38 14.77
CA GLY A 320 2.26 19.20 15.16
C GLY A 320 2.73 17.76 15.27
N LYS A 321 1.91 16.78 14.89
CA LYS A 321 2.23 15.35 14.94
C LYS A 321 2.72 14.85 13.60
N ALA A 322 3.44 13.71 13.59
CA ALA A 322 3.85 13.06 12.35
C ALA A 322 2.66 12.85 11.41
N MET A 323 2.83 13.17 10.15
CA MET A 323 1.81 12.98 9.12
C MET A 323 1.57 11.49 8.90
N SER A 324 0.30 11.06 8.96
CA SER A 324 -0.06 9.68 8.62
C SER A 324 -0.01 9.44 7.12
N TYR A 325 0.26 8.19 6.71
CA TYR A 325 0.21 7.77 5.32
C TYR A 325 -1.12 8.12 4.64
N GLU A 326 -2.23 7.97 5.35
CA GLU A 326 -3.55 8.30 4.81
C GLU A 326 -3.69 9.81 4.56
N SER A 327 -3.23 10.66 5.50
CA SER A 327 -3.23 12.11 5.32
C SER A 327 -2.33 12.54 4.15
N TYR A 328 -1.14 11.95 4.03
CA TYR A 328 -0.23 12.18 2.93
C TYR A 328 -0.88 11.84 1.57
N ARG A 329 -1.49 10.66 1.48
CA ARG A 329 -2.21 10.20 0.28
C ARG A 329 -3.37 11.11 -0.09
N LYS A 330 -4.17 11.54 0.90
CA LYS A 330 -5.30 12.47 0.68
C LYS A 330 -4.81 13.81 0.13
N LYS A 331 -3.73 14.38 0.71
CA LYS A 331 -3.14 15.63 0.23
C LYS A 331 -2.59 15.50 -1.19
N PHE A 332 -1.91 14.39 -1.50
CA PHE A 332 -1.47 14.10 -2.87
C PHE A 332 -2.65 14.03 -3.84
N LYS A 333 -3.72 13.30 -3.50
CA LYS A 333 -4.93 13.22 -4.33
C LYS A 333 -5.56 14.61 -4.55
N ASN A 334 -5.59 15.44 -3.52
CA ASN A 334 -6.11 16.81 -3.64
C ASN A 334 -5.23 17.67 -4.57
N LEU A 335 -3.91 17.57 -4.47
CA LEU A 335 -2.96 18.26 -5.35
C LEU A 335 -3.16 17.85 -6.82
N VAL A 336 -3.27 16.55 -7.08
CA VAL A 336 -3.48 16.02 -8.43
C VAL A 336 -4.83 16.48 -8.99
N ASN A 337 -5.91 16.27 -8.26
CA ASN A 337 -7.25 16.56 -8.75
C ASN A 337 -7.57 18.06 -8.82
N GLY A 338 -7.06 18.86 -7.86
CA GLY A 338 -7.34 20.28 -7.76
C GLY A 338 -6.45 21.16 -8.65
N HIS A 339 -5.21 20.72 -8.91
CA HIS A 339 -4.22 21.57 -9.58
C HIS A 339 -3.56 20.91 -10.77
N LEU A 340 -2.95 19.72 -10.61
CA LEU A 340 -2.18 19.09 -11.68
C LEU A 340 -3.06 18.80 -12.91
N ARG A 341 -4.19 18.16 -12.70
CA ARG A 341 -5.10 17.79 -13.79
C ARG A 341 -5.52 18.99 -14.64
N SER A 342 -5.89 20.10 -13.99
CA SER A 342 -6.28 21.34 -14.69
C SER A 342 -5.12 21.94 -15.47
N ALA A 343 -3.91 21.95 -14.92
CA ALA A 343 -2.72 22.43 -15.61
C ALA A 343 -2.34 21.56 -16.82
N LEU A 344 -2.47 20.24 -16.70
CA LEU A 344 -2.22 19.31 -17.81
C LEU A 344 -3.24 19.48 -18.93
N LEU A 345 -4.54 19.64 -18.62
CA LEU A 345 -5.58 19.85 -19.61
C LEU A 345 -5.43 21.20 -20.35
N ALA A 346 -4.88 22.21 -19.68
CA ALA A 346 -4.61 23.51 -20.27
C ALA A 346 -3.27 23.60 -21.01
N SER A 347 -2.45 22.54 -21.01
CA SER A 347 -1.14 22.53 -21.65
C SER A 347 -1.25 22.62 -23.16
N GLU A 348 -0.31 23.31 -23.81
CA GLU A 348 -0.16 23.30 -25.27
C GLU A 348 0.40 21.98 -25.79
N ASP A 349 1.11 21.22 -24.94
CA ASP A 349 1.66 19.89 -25.27
C ASP A 349 0.52 18.85 -25.37
N PRO A 350 0.32 18.23 -26.55
CA PRO A 350 -0.74 17.24 -26.76
C PRO A 350 -0.60 16.01 -25.83
N GLU A 351 0.63 15.57 -25.53
CA GLU A 351 0.88 14.41 -24.65
C GLU A 351 0.41 14.70 -23.23
N LEU A 352 0.71 15.90 -22.72
CA LEU A 352 0.26 16.34 -21.41
C LEU A 352 -1.27 16.50 -21.33
N ARG A 353 -1.92 16.99 -22.40
CA ARG A 353 -3.39 17.06 -22.45
C ARG A 353 -4.03 15.68 -22.43
N ILE A 354 -3.52 14.73 -23.22
CA ILE A 354 -4.00 13.34 -23.21
C ILE A 354 -3.81 12.72 -21.83
N TYR A 355 -2.66 12.95 -21.19
CA TYR A 355 -2.42 12.48 -19.84
C TYR A 355 -3.39 13.13 -18.83
N GLY A 356 -3.67 14.41 -18.98
CA GLY A 356 -4.69 15.12 -18.17
C GLY A 356 -6.10 14.51 -18.33
N GLN A 357 -6.48 14.09 -19.54
CA GLN A 357 -7.74 13.39 -19.81
C GLN A 357 -7.78 12.01 -19.14
N LEU A 358 -6.69 11.23 -19.23
CA LEU A 358 -6.58 9.95 -18.52
C LEU A 358 -6.75 10.09 -17.01
N LEU A 359 -6.27 11.20 -16.41
CA LEU A 359 -6.45 11.50 -14.99
C LEU A 359 -7.89 11.95 -14.62
N CYS A 360 -8.76 12.20 -15.59
CA CYS A 360 -10.20 12.41 -15.32
C CYS A 360 -10.90 11.07 -15.05
N GLU A 361 -10.49 10.02 -15.72
CA GLU A 361 -11.08 8.69 -15.64
C GLU A 361 -10.39 7.81 -14.57
N ASN A 362 -9.10 8.05 -14.35
CA ASN A 362 -8.27 7.22 -13.47
C ASN A 362 -7.66 8.04 -12.32
N SER A 363 -7.56 7.45 -11.15
CA SER A 363 -6.87 8.08 -10.03
C SER A 363 -5.36 7.82 -10.09
N LEU A 364 -4.53 8.86 -9.90
CA LEU A 364 -3.10 8.73 -9.77
C LEU A 364 -2.72 8.39 -8.32
N GLY A 365 -1.99 7.29 -8.14
CA GLY A 365 -1.50 6.87 -6.83
C GLY A 365 -0.13 7.47 -6.49
N THR A 366 0.17 7.63 -5.18
CA THR A 366 1.47 8.13 -4.69
C THR A 366 2.68 7.29 -5.14
N HIS A 367 2.46 6.06 -5.61
CA HIS A 367 3.52 5.21 -6.15
C HIS A 367 4.05 5.67 -7.53
N CYS A 368 3.35 6.59 -8.21
CA CYS A 368 3.76 7.06 -9.54
C CYS A 368 5.17 7.65 -9.55
N LEU A 369 5.55 8.43 -8.52
CA LEU A 369 6.89 9.02 -8.45
C LEU A 369 7.99 7.97 -8.19
N ARG A 370 7.73 6.98 -7.35
CA ARG A 370 8.65 5.85 -7.18
C ARG A 370 8.74 5.00 -8.46
N HIS A 371 7.66 4.88 -9.21
CA HIS A 371 7.66 4.25 -10.53
C HIS A 371 8.51 5.06 -11.50
N TRP A 372 8.28 6.36 -11.60
CA TRP A 372 9.08 7.29 -12.39
C TRP A 372 10.58 7.21 -12.03
N PHE A 373 10.93 7.18 -10.74
CA PHE A 373 12.31 6.98 -10.28
C PHE A 373 12.93 5.72 -10.87
N THR A 374 12.18 4.61 -10.92
CA THR A 374 12.67 3.37 -11.53
C THR A 374 12.93 3.52 -13.01
N VAL A 375 11.99 4.15 -13.72
CA VAL A 375 12.14 4.45 -15.15
C VAL A 375 13.41 5.29 -15.37
N GLN A 376 13.64 6.30 -14.55
CA GLN A 376 14.85 7.13 -14.63
C GLN A 376 16.16 6.34 -14.42
N LEU A 377 16.19 5.35 -13.52
CA LEU A 377 17.35 4.47 -13.35
C LEU A 377 17.59 3.62 -14.60
N VAL A 378 16.53 3.02 -15.15
CA VAL A 378 16.62 2.22 -16.39
C VAL A 378 17.13 3.05 -17.57
N LEU A 379 16.60 4.26 -17.72
CA LEU A 379 16.97 5.19 -18.77
C LEU A 379 18.43 5.60 -18.69
N ARG A 380 19.00 5.71 -17.48
CA ARG A 380 20.42 6.01 -17.23
C ARG A 380 21.34 4.79 -17.40
N GLY A 381 20.79 3.64 -17.76
CA GLY A 381 21.57 2.45 -18.03
C GLY A 381 21.95 1.64 -16.77
N GLU A 382 21.32 1.91 -15.62
CA GLU A 382 21.57 1.15 -14.42
C GLU A 382 21.21 -0.32 -14.61
N ASP A 383 22.03 -1.20 -14.05
CA ASP A 383 21.77 -2.64 -14.07
C ASP A 383 20.71 -3.04 -13.01
N ILE A 384 20.25 -4.29 -13.08
CA ILE A 384 19.22 -4.82 -12.18
C ILE A 384 19.62 -4.72 -10.72
N GLY A 385 20.91 -4.96 -10.40
CA GLY A 385 21.44 -4.92 -9.04
C GLY A 385 21.39 -3.49 -8.49
N ASN A 386 21.81 -2.51 -9.26
CA ASN A 386 21.75 -1.10 -8.92
C ASN A 386 20.31 -0.60 -8.78
N ILE A 387 19.42 -0.97 -9.73
CA ILE A 387 18.00 -0.62 -9.63
C ILE A 387 17.39 -1.20 -8.34
N GLN A 388 17.68 -2.47 -8.03
CA GLN A 388 17.20 -3.11 -6.80
C GLN A 388 17.75 -2.43 -5.55
N TYR A 389 19.04 -2.06 -5.56
CA TYR A 389 19.71 -1.34 -4.48
C TYR A 389 19.08 0.02 -4.21
N PHE A 390 19.00 0.89 -5.24
CA PHE A 390 18.41 2.23 -5.12
C PHE A 390 16.90 2.21 -4.83
N ARG A 391 16.19 1.13 -5.18
CA ARG A 391 14.77 0.97 -4.79
C ARG A 391 14.57 0.36 -3.41
N GLY A 392 15.58 -0.33 -2.86
CA GLY A 392 15.44 -1.10 -1.64
C GLY A 392 14.41 -2.23 -1.74
N ASP A 393 14.25 -2.83 -2.92
CA ASP A 393 13.34 -3.96 -3.12
C ASP A 393 14.02 -5.28 -2.77
N ARG A 394 13.20 -6.28 -2.32
CA ARG A 394 13.70 -7.63 -2.03
C ARG A 394 13.74 -8.52 -3.28
N ASN A 395 12.87 -8.25 -4.26
CA ASN A 395 12.68 -9.09 -5.43
C ASN A 395 13.12 -8.37 -6.72
N PRO A 396 14.05 -8.92 -7.52
CA PRO A 396 14.50 -8.31 -8.77
C PRO A 396 13.44 -8.37 -9.89
N GLU A 397 12.38 -9.19 -9.77
CA GLU A 397 11.36 -9.36 -10.81
C GLU A 397 10.71 -8.04 -11.21
N THR A 398 10.54 -7.11 -10.25
CA THR A 398 9.97 -5.80 -10.52
C THR A 398 10.88 -4.96 -11.44
N ALA A 399 12.20 -5.08 -11.30
CA ALA A 399 13.17 -4.39 -12.15
C ALA A 399 13.21 -4.96 -13.57
N PHE A 400 13.02 -6.28 -13.73
CA PHE A 400 13.01 -6.95 -15.04
C PHE A 400 11.89 -6.44 -15.96
N LEU A 401 10.71 -6.14 -15.43
CA LEU A 401 9.57 -5.64 -16.21
C LEU A 401 9.89 -4.32 -16.90
N TYR A 402 10.70 -3.46 -16.28
CA TYR A 402 11.10 -2.17 -16.85
C TYR A 402 12.20 -2.30 -17.90
N LEU A 403 13.13 -3.25 -17.74
CA LEU A 403 14.22 -3.47 -18.68
C LEU A 403 13.73 -4.06 -20.00
N GLN A 404 12.60 -4.77 -20.01
CA GLN A 404 12.03 -5.33 -21.24
C GLN A 404 11.51 -4.24 -22.21
N ASN A 405 11.15 -3.06 -21.70
CA ASN A 405 10.57 -1.96 -22.48
C ASN A 405 11.58 -0.84 -22.79
N LYS A 406 12.89 -1.12 -22.70
CA LYS A 406 13.98 -0.13 -22.82
C LYS A 406 14.05 0.60 -24.17
N GLY A 407 13.50 0.01 -25.24
CA GLY A 407 13.55 0.57 -26.60
C GLY A 407 12.81 1.89 -26.80
N ASP A 408 11.64 2.03 -26.15
CA ASP A 408 10.77 3.20 -26.32
C ASP A 408 11.17 4.37 -25.38
N LEU A 409 11.85 4.05 -24.29
CA LEU A 409 12.18 4.99 -23.21
C LEU A 409 13.43 5.86 -23.50
N ASN A 410 14.33 5.43 -24.39
CA ASN A 410 15.61 6.11 -24.64
C ASN A 410 15.50 7.49 -25.32
N ARG A 411 14.34 7.85 -25.89
CA ARG A 411 14.14 9.14 -26.56
C ARG A 411 13.90 10.32 -25.61
N GLU A 412 13.35 10.09 -24.42
CA GLU A 412 12.94 11.15 -23.49
C GLU A 412 14.09 11.69 -22.62
N LEU A 413 15.25 11.04 -22.62
CA LEU A 413 16.26 11.21 -21.56
C LEU A 413 17.13 12.46 -21.64
N LYS A 414 17.35 13.01 -22.80
CA LYS A 414 18.36 14.07 -22.95
C LYS A 414 17.94 15.44 -22.45
N GLU A 415 16.64 15.70 -22.39
CA GLU A 415 16.13 17.06 -22.11
C GLU A 415 15.67 17.30 -20.67
N SER A 416 15.44 16.23 -19.88
CA SER A 416 14.63 16.38 -18.65
C SER A 416 15.38 16.83 -17.40
N ASN A 417 16.68 16.54 -17.27
CA ASN A 417 17.38 16.78 -16.02
C ASN A 417 17.76 18.25 -15.76
N GLU A 418 18.20 18.93 -16.81
CA GLU A 418 18.60 20.33 -16.68
C GLU A 418 17.39 21.21 -16.36
N LYS A 419 16.25 20.92 -16.99
CA LYS A 419 14.99 21.64 -16.75
C LYS A 419 14.43 21.41 -15.35
N LEU A 420 14.54 20.22 -14.78
CA LEU A 420 14.05 19.95 -13.43
C LEU A 420 14.84 20.71 -12.37
N ILE A 421 16.15 20.76 -12.51
CA ILE A 421 17.04 21.53 -11.63
C ILE A 421 16.79 23.02 -11.80
N GLN A 422 16.72 23.51 -13.02
CA GLN A 422 16.46 24.91 -13.31
C GLN A 422 15.11 25.36 -12.76
N PHE A 423 14.07 24.56 -12.93
CA PHE A 423 12.73 24.86 -12.44
C PHE A 423 12.64 24.91 -10.90
N LEU A 424 13.35 24.02 -10.20
CA LEU A 424 13.44 24.05 -8.73
C LEU A 424 14.25 25.25 -8.24
N LEU A 425 15.20 25.75 -9.04
CA LEU A 425 15.94 26.98 -8.76
C LEU A 425 15.06 28.22 -8.96
N ASP A 426 14.20 28.23 -9.99
CA ASP A 426 13.31 29.36 -10.31
C ASP A 426 12.18 29.52 -9.27
N VAL A 427 11.64 28.42 -8.71
CA VAL A 427 10.66 28.48 -7.60
C VAL A 427 11.23 29.15 -6.34
N GLY A 428 12.55 29.16 -6.17
CA GLY A 428 13.21 29.89 -5.08
C GLY A 428 13.37 31.39 -5.30
N GLY A 429 13.18 31.88 -6.52
CA GLY A 429 13.28 33.31 -6.85
C GLY A 429 11.97 34.09 -6.61
N ASP A 430 10.83 33.43 -6.68
CA ASP A 430 9.51 34.07 -6.55
C ASP A 430 8.99 34.17 -5.10
N CYS A 431 9.77 33.77 -4.10
CA CYS A 431 9.36 33.84 -2.69
C CYS A 431 9.74 35.13 -1.97
N ASP A 432 10.39 36.07 -2.64
CA ASP A 432 10.82 37.38 -2.10
C ASP A 432 9.97 38.56 -2.62
N GLY A 433 8.71 38.31 -3.00
CA GLY A 433 7.77 39.34 -3.43
C GLY A 433 6.50 39.38 -2.57
#